data_e541b57db916dbe2e56e55db2204ece1
#
_entry.id   e541b57db916dbe2e56e55db2204ece1
#
_cell.length_a   1.000
_cell.length_b   1.000
_cell.length_c   1.000
_cell.angle_alpha   90.00
_cell.angle_beta   90.00
_cell.angle_gamma   90.00
#
_symmetry.space_group_name_H-M   'P 1'
#
loop_
_entity.id
_entity.type
_entity.pdbx_description
1 polymer ?
#
loop_
_entity_poly.entity_id
_entity_poly.type
_entity_poly.pdbx_seq_one_letter_code
_entity_poly.pdbx_strand_id
1 'polypeptide(L)'
;MISVEFHNTVDDSLLKFAVILSRYQGKWLFCQHRDRDTYECPGGRREAGEKIEHTACRELYEETGAVGFTLTPLSAYSVRETAGAPDTPGISYGMLYYGDITELG
;
A
#
# COMPACT_ATOMS: atom_id res chain seq x y z
N MET A 1 -15.77 -0.77 -13.46
CA MET A 1 -14.55 -0.09 -13.93
C MET A 1 -13.78 0.45 -12.73
N ILE A 2 -12.49 0.24 -12.72
CA ILE A 2 -11.60 0.75 -11.68
C ILE A 2 -10.73 1.84 -12.28
N SER A 3 -10.67 2.98 -11.63
CA SER A 3 -9.77 4.06 -12.02
C SER A 3 -8.91 4.48 -10.84
N VAL A 4 -7.67 4.82 -11.12
CA VAL A 4 -6.70 5.25 -10.11
C VAL A 4 -6.22 6.65 -10.44
N GLU A 5 -6.22 7.52 -9.45
CA GLU A 5 -5.68 8.87 -9.59
C GLU A 5 -4.64 9.12 -8.50
N PHE A 6 -3.64 9.93 -8.82
CA PHE A 6 -2.61 10.34 -7.87
C PHE A 6 -2.87 11.77 -7.43
N HIS A 7 -2.59 12.05 -6.16
CA HIS A 7 -2.85 13.35 -5.56
C HIS A 7 -1.61 13.88 -4.85
N ASN A 8 -1.37 15.18 -4.90
CA ASN A 8 -0.27 15.79 -4.18
C ASN A 8 -0.49 15.73 -2.67
N THR A 9 -1.72 15.97 -2.24
CA THR A 9 -2.09 15.92 -0.82
C THR A 9 -3.47 15.35 -0.67
N VAL A 10 -3.64 14.55 0.38
CA VAL A 10 -4.95 14.02 0.79
C VAL A 10 -4.99 14.13 2.31
N ASP A 11 -6.14 14.48 2.86
CA ASP A 11 -6.34 14.52 4.30
C ASP A 11 -5.98 13.16 4.89
N ASP A 12 -5.13 13.15 5.92
CA ASP A 12 -4.68 11.91 6.56
C ASP A 12 -5.84 11.02 6.99
N SER A 13 -6.93 11.61 7.45
CA SER A 13 -8.10 10.85 7.90
C SER A 13 -8.73 10.00 6.79
N LEU A 14 -8.48 10.34 5.53
CA LEU A 14 -9.00 9.60 4.38
C LEU A 14 -8.11 8.45 3.96
N LEU A 15 -6.85 8.44 4.38
CA LEU A 15 -5.89 7.40 3.99
C LEU A 15 -6.21 6.10 4.73
N LYS A 16 -6.67 5.08 4.01
CA LYS A 16 -7.09 3.80 4.57
C LYS A 16 -6.14 2.66 4.26
N PHE A 17 -5.28 2.84 3.25
CA PHE A 17 -4.36 1.79 2.78
C PHE A 17 -2.97 2.34 2.63
N ALA A 18 -1.98 1.46 2.77
CA ALA A 18 -0.60 1.73 2.41
C ALA A 18 -0.15 0.67 1.42
N VAL A 19 0.54 1.08 0.36
CA VAL A 19 1.13 0.19 -0.63
C VAL A 19 2.59 0.54 -0.76
N ILE A 20 3.46 -0.46 -0.78
CA ILE A 20 4.90 -0.26 -0.80
C ILE A 20 5.50 -0.89 -2.06
N LEU A 21 6.15 -0.07 -2.88
CA LEU A 21 7.01 -0.56 -3.94
C LEU A 21 8.32 -0.95 -3.29
N SER A 22 8.56 -2.24 -3.11
CA SER A 22 9.65 -2.75 -2.27
C SER A 22 10.80 -3.27 -3.12
N ARG A 23 12.01 -2.90 -2.74
CA ARG A 23 13.22 -3.33 -3.41
C ARG A 23 14.19 -3.95 -2.41
N TYR A 24 14.77 -5.09 -2.78
CA TYR A 24 15.74 -5.80 -1.96
C TYR A 24 16.84 -6.37 -2.86
N GLN A 25 18.09 -6.02 -2.56
CA GLN A 25 19.24 -6.46 -3.34
C GLN A 25 19.10 -6.18 -4.84
N GLY A 26 18.59 -4.99 -5.16
CA GLY A 26 18.41 -4.56 -6.55
C GLY A 26 17.21 -5.16 -7.27
N LYS A 27 16.39 -5.93 -6.59
CA LYS A 27 15.23 -6.59 -7.19
C LYS A 27 13.94 -6.14 -6.52
N TRP A 28 12.87 -6.03 -7.30
CA TRP A 28 11.56 -5.74 -6.78
C TRP A 28 11.00 -6.95 -6.06
N LEU A 29 10.38 -6.74 -4.89
CA LEU A 29 9.72 -7.78 -4.13
C LEU A 29 8.22 -7.70 -4.32
N PHE A 30 7.62 -8.85 -4.58
CA PHE A 30 6.17 -8.99 -4.67
C PHE A 30 5.73 -10.10 -3.73
N CYS A 31 4.51 -9.98 -3.23
CA CYS A 31 3.90 -10.96 -2.36
C CYS A 31 2.84 -11.75 -3.11
N GLN A 32 2.75 -13.04 -2.85
CA GLN A 32 1.67 -13.86 -3.36
C GLN A 32 0.79 -14.27 -2.17
N HIS A 33 -0.47 -13.84 -2.20
CA HIS A 33 -1.41 -14.25 -1.18
C HIS A 33 -1.81 -15.71 -1.39
N ARG A 34 -2.06 -16.41 -0.27
CA ARG A 34 -2.38 -17.83 -0.31
C ARG A 34 -3.57 -18.16 -1.22
N ASP A 35 -4.56 -17.28 -1.26
CA ASP A 35 -5.81 -17.49 -1.97
C ASP A 35 -5.83 -16.91 -3.39
N ARG A 36 -4.68 -16.40 -3.87
CA ARG A 36 -4.60 -15.76 -5.19
C ARG A 36 -3.37 -16.24 -5.94
N ASP A 37 -3.50 -16.30 -7.27
CA ASP A 37 -2.41 -16.67 -8.16
C ASP A 37 -1.60 -15.47 -8.63
N THR A 38 -1.93 -14.26 -8.17
CA THR A 38 -1.28 -13.03 -8.59
C THR A 38 -0.22 -12.60 -7.57
N TYR A 39 0.84 -11.97 -8.07
CA TYR A 39 1.84 -11.32 -7.24
C TYR A 39 1.44 -9.86 -7.06
N GLU A 40 1.53 -9.37 -5.84
CA GLU A 40 1.11 -8.02 -5.49
C GLU A 40 2.20 -7.30 -4.72
N CYS A 41 2.21 -5.97 -4.78
CA CYS A 41 3.07 -5.16 -3.92
C CYS A 41 2.63 -5.35 -2.47
N PRO A 42 3.59 -5.37 -1.51
CA PRO A 42 3.22 -5.38 -0.10
C PRO A 42 2.33 -4.20 0.24
N GLY A 43 1.37 -4.42 1.10
CA GLY A 43 0.49 -3.36 1.54
C GLY A 43 -0.72 -3.90 2.27
N GLY A 44 -1.49 -3.01 2.83
CA GLY A 44 -2.69 -3.40 3.54
C GLY A 44 -3.41 -2.23 4.17
N ARG A 45 -4.40 -2.56 4.96
CA ARG A 45 -5.34 -1.63 5.53
C ARG A 45 -4.83 -1.02 6.83
N ARG A 46 -5.04 0.28 6.98
CA ARG A 46 -4.76 1.01 8.22
C ARG A 46 -5.67 0.50 9.33
N GLU A 47 -5.07 0.23 10.47
CA GLU A 47 -5.81 -0.14 11.68
C GLU A 47 -6.11 1.09 12.53
N ALA A 48 -7.10 0.97 13.41
CA ALA A 48 -7.46 2.07 14.29
C ALA A 48 -6.28 2.51 15.15
N GLY A 49 -6.05 3.81 15.20
CA GLY A 49 -4.96 4.38 15.99
C GLY A 49 -3.60 4.37 15.32
N GLU A 50 -3.46 3.76 14.14
CA GLU A 50 -2.21 3.77 13.40
C GLU A 50 -2.04 5.06 12.61
N LYS A 51 -0.80 5.55 12.54
CA LYS A 51 -0.41 6.51 11.49
C LYS A 51 -0.20 5.72 10.21
N ILE A 52 -0.41 6.35 9.05
CA ILE A 52 -0.31 5.64 7.78
C ILE A 52 1.10 5.07 7.54
N GLU A 53 2.13 5.75 7.99
CA GLU A 53 3.50 5.22 7.89
C GLU A 53 3.70 3.98 8.75
N HIS A 54 3.03 3.89 9.90
CA HIS A 54 3.07 2.69 10.73
C HIS A 54 2.35 1.53 10.06
N THR A 55 1.27 1.81 9.35
CA THR A 55 0.59 0.81 8.52
C THR A 55 1.56 0.25 7.49
N ALA A 56 2.28 1.12 6.79
CA ALA A 56 3.25 0.70 5.78
C ALA A 56 4.35 -0.17 6.39
N CYS A 57 4.91 0.24 7.53
CA CYS A 57 5.96 -0.54 8.21
C CYS A 57 5.45 -1.90 8.64
N ARG A 58 4.28 -1.94 9.25
CA ARG A 58 3.69 -3.19 9.74
C ARG A 58 3.40 -4.17 8.59
N GLU A 59 2.77 -3.68 7.54
CA GLU A 59 2.42 -4.51 6.39
C GLU A 59 3.67 -5.02 5.67
N LEU A 60 4.69 -4.17 5.54
CA LEU A 60 5.94 -4.60 4.92
C LEU A 60 6.58 -5.74 5.71
N TYR A 61 6.63 -5.61 7.03
CA TYR A 61 7.16 -6.66 7.89
C TYR A 61 6.33 -7.95 7.80
N GLU A 62 5.01 -7.82 7.91
CA GLU A 62 4.11 -8.99 7.89
C GLU A 62 4.19 -9.77 6.57
N GLU A 63 4.32 -9.07 5.44
CA GLU A 63 4.26 -9.70 4.13
C GLU A 63 5.63 -10.09 3.57
N THR A 64 6.72 -9.44 4.00
CA THR A 64 8.06 -9.74 3.46
C THR A 64 9.04 -10.22 4.51
N GLY A 65 8.78 -9.99 5.79
CA GLY A 65 9.74 -10.26 6.85
C GLY A 65 10.81 -9.19 6.97
N ALA A 66 10.67 -8.05 6.29
CA ALA A 66 11.68 -6.99 6.33
C ALA A 66 11.83 -6.41 7.73
N VAL A 67 13.05 -6.38 8.24
CA VAL A 67 13.37 -5.80 9.56
C VAL A 67 14.27 -4.57 9.45
N GLY A 68 15.03 -4.44 8.35
CA GLY A 68 15.79 -3.25 8.04
C GLY A 68 15.33 -2.66 6.73
N PHE A 69 14.82 -1.42 6.75
CA PHE A 69 14.34 -0.78 5.55
C PHE A 69 14.15 0.73 5.79
N THR A 70 14.10 1.46 4.66
CA THR A 70 13.70 2.87 4.67
C THR A 70 12.47 3.02 3.79
N LEU A 71 11.51 3.83 4.24
CA LEU A 71 10.30 4.13 3.50
C LEU A 71 10.31 5.59 3.07
N THR A 72 10.04 5.81 1.79
CA THR A 72 9.90 7.15 1.23
C THR A 72 8.49 7.31 0.69
N PRO A 73 7.70 8.29 1.16
CA PRO A 73 6.38 8.51 0.60
C PRO A 73 6.50 9.05 -0.82
N LEU A 74 5.74 8.48 -1.73
CA LEU A 74 5.74 8.86 -3.14
C LEU A 74 4.54 9.72 -3.49
N SER A 75 3.34 9.23 -3.20
CA SER A 75 2.12 9.93 -3.57
C SER A 75 0.92 9.33 -2.84
N ALA A 76 -0.04 10.18 -2.50
CA ALA A 76 -1.36 9.70 -2.16
C ALA A 76 -2.06 9.29 -3.46
N TYR A 77 -2.98 8.34 -3.37
CA TYR A 77 -3.75 7.90 -4.52
C TYR A 77 -5.19 7.63 -4.11
N SER A 78 -6.07 7.63 -5.11
CA SER A 78 -7.44 7.20 -4.91
C SER A 78 -7.79 6.11 -5.90
N VAL A 79 -8.63 5.19 -5.47
CA VAL A 79 -9.18 4.13 -6.31
C VAL A 79 -10.69 4.33 -6.33
N ARG A 80 -11.23 4.50 -7.52
CA ARG A 80 -12.68 4.60 -7.71
C ARG A 80 -13.16 3.33 -8.41
N GLU A 81 -14.12 2.67 -7.79
CA GLU A 81 -14.74 1.50 -8.36
C GLU A 81 -16.22 1.77 -8.61
N THR A 82 -16.65 1.61 -9.84
CA THR A 82 -18.02 1.89 -10.26
C THR A 82 -18.80 0.63 -10.57
N ALA A 83 -18.16 -0.53 -10.57
CA ALA A 83 -18.84 -1.79 -10.87
C ALA A 83 -19.77 -2.18 -9.73
N GLY A 84 -21.02 -2.46 -10.05
CA GLY A 84 -21.99 -2.99 -9.10
C GLY A 84 -22.73 -1.97 -8.24
N ALA A 85 -22.34 -0.70 -8.29
CA ALA A 85 -22.99 0.34 -7.50
C ALA A 85 -22.98 1.66 -8.28
N PRO A 86 -23.78 1.77 -9.34
CA PRO A 86 -23.75 2.95 -10.21
C PRO A 86 -24.10 4.27 -9.50
N ASP A 87 -24.90 4.20 -8.45
CA ASP A 87 -25.37 5.40 -7.76
C ASP A 87 -24.39 5.91 -6.70
N THR A 88 -23.49 5.06 -6.21
CA THR A 88 -22.55 5.42 -5.17
C THR A 88 -21.21 4.75 -5.46
N PRO A 89 -20.41 5.34 -6.37
CA PRO A 89 -19.08 4.77 -6.63
C PRO A 89 -18.25 4.81 -5.36
N GLY A 90 -17.67 3.67 -5.01
CA GLY A 90 -16.76 3.58 -3.87
C GLY A 90 -15.45 4.26 -4.21
N ILE A 91 -15.03 5.20 -3.36
CA ILE A 91 -13.72 5.83 -3.49
C ILE A 91 -12.92 5.49 -2.24
N SER A 92 -11.72 4.95 -2.45
CA SER A 92 -10.79 4.61 -1.39
C SER A 92 -9.49 5.37 -1.60
N TYR A 93 -8.89 5.84 -0.51
CA TYR A 93 -7.63 6.57 -0.57
C TYR A 93 -6.53 5.79 0.13
N GLY A 94 -5.33 5.89 -0.41
CA GLY A 94 -4.17 5.27 0.16
C GLY A 94 -2.90 6.07 -0.07
N MET A 95 -1.81 5.63 0.56
CA MET A 95 -0.50 6.23 0.38
C MET A 95 0.44 5.21 -0.25
N LEU A 96 1.13 5.62 -1.31
CA LEU A 96 2.13 4.82 -1.98
C LEU A 96 3.50 5.19 -1.45
N TYR A 97 4.27 4.17 -1.05
CA TYR A 97 5.64 4.33 -0.55
C TYR A 97 6.62 3.57 -1.45
N TYR A 98 7.86 4.05 -1.46
CA TYR A 98 9.00 3.28 -1.92
C TYR A 98 9.71 2.72 -0.69
N GLY A 99 9.92 1.41 -0.64
CA GLY A 99 10.62 0.75 0.44
C GLY A 99 11.93 0.15 -0.05
N ASP A 100 13.04 0.62 0.52
CA ASP A 100 14.35 0.05 0.24
C ASP A 100 14.71 -0.85 1.40
N ILE A 101 14.67 -2.16 1.17
CA ILE A 101 14.89 -3.17 2.19
C ILE A 101 16.37 -3.53 2.23
N THR A 102 16.96 -3.44 3.41
CA THR A 102 18.37 -3.78 3.63
C THR A 102 18.54 -5.11 4.33
N GLU A 103 17.53 -5.55 5.08
CA GLU A 103 17.64 -6.78 5.86
C GLU A 103 16.27 -7.45 6.00
N LEU A 104 16.23 -8.75 5.73
CA LEU A 104 15.07 -9.61 5.99
C LEU A 104 15.30 -10.39 7.28
N GLY A 105 14.23 -10.47 8.08
CA GLY A 105 14.26 -11.21 9.32
C GLY A 105 14.16 -12.74 9.16
#